data_b32b58cb8e40e26f650728024eef4e03
#
_entry.id   b32b58cb8e40e26f650728024eef4e03
#
_cell.length_a   1.000
_cell.length_b   1.000
_cell.length_c   1.000
_cell.angle_alpha   90.00
_cell.angle_beta   90.00
_cell.angle_gamma   90.00
#
_symmetry.space_group_name_H-M   'P 1'
#
loop_
_entity.id
_entity.type
_entity.pdbx_description
1 polymer ?
#
loop_
_entity_poly.entity_id
_entity_poly.type
_entity_poly.pdbx_seq_one_letter_code
_entity_poly.pdbx_strand_id
1 'polypeptide(L)'
;FAKASGNLARENASRNTRRTASTASALMVGLALVAMVSVVGTSFKKTFSSTLDSSLGADFFIDTEGRGDWGFSPQLVDEISEIDGIATVAGFRGGAGISQINVYGSSKDVIGTQEAGLGRVIDITLVEGSYSGLSNDGLLVHTDPATDLGLSVGDVVPVTFPASGSQDLMVV
;
A
#
# COMPACT_ATOMS: atom_id res chain seq x y z
N PHE A 1 21.64 12.54 53.64
CA PHE A 1 20.49 11.61 53.50
C PHE A 1 20.64 10.63 52.37
N ALA A 2 21.13 11.01 51.20
CA ALA A 2 21.23 10.15 50.00
C ALA A 2 22.24 8.97 50.17
N LYS A 3 23.31 9.13 50.92
CA LYS A 3 24.31 8.04 51.17
C LYS A 3 23.79 6.95 52.11
N ALA A 4 22.97 7.28 53.09
CA ALA A 4 22.43 6.30 54.04
C ALA A 4 21.33 5.44 53.37
N SER A 5 20.44 6.04 52.60
CA SER A 5 19.40 5.32 51.87
C SER A 5 19.97 4.40 50.76
N GLY A 6 21.05 4.82 50.08
CA GLY A 6 21.75 4.00 49.10
C GLY A 6 22.42 2.78 49.69
N ASN A 7 23.04 2.90 50.87
CA ASN A 7 23.66 1.75 51.57
C ASN A 7 22.62 0.73 52.07
N LEU A 8 21.51 1.22 52.63
CA LEU A 8 20.38 0.35 53.04
C LEU A 8 19.75 -0.41 51.84
N ALA A 9 19.57 0.27 50.73
CA ALA A 9 19.05 -0.36 49.52
C ALA A 9 19.99 -1.45 48.98
N ARG A 10 21.32 -1.19 49.00
CA ARG A 10 22.33 -2.16 48.60
C ARG A 10 22.38 -3.39 49.54
N GLU A 11 22.30 -3.16 50.83
CA GLU A 11 22.35 -4.24 51.86
C GLU A 11 21.07 -5.09 51.77
N ASN A 12 19.92 -4.49 51.55
CA ASN A 12 18.66 -5.21 51.34
C ASN A 12 18.66 -6.04 50.07
N ALA A 13 19.21 -5.50 48.98
CA ALA A 13 19.35 -6.21 47.70
C ALA A 13 20.31 -7.42 47.83
N SER A 14 21.40 -7.31 48.62
CA SER A 14 22.37 -8.40 48.80
C SER A 14 21.86 -9.50 49.72
N ARG A 15 20.96 -9.21 50.67
CA ARG A 15 20.35 -10.21 51.57
C ARG A 15 19.35 -11.15 50.86
N ASN A 16 18.68 -10.67 49.80
CA ASN A 16 17.66 -11.42 49.05
C ASN A 16 17.97 -11.47 47.56
N THR A 17 19.16 -11.92 47.19
CA THR A 17 19.68 -11.91 45.82
C THR A 17 18.74 -12.58 44.82
N ARG A 18 18.11 -13.71 45.23
CA ARG A 18 17.19 -14.44 44.34
C ARG A 18 15.91 -13.68 44.02
N ARG A 19 15.35 -12.97 45.00
CA ARG A 19 14.15 -12.15 44.82
C ARG A 19 14.47 -10.88 44.02
N THR A 20 15.59 -10.24 44.31
CA THR A 20 16.07 -9.07 43.60
C THR A 20 16.40 -9.40 42.15
N ALA A 21 17.06 -10.53 41.90
CA ALA A 21 17.31 -10.97 40.53
C ALA A 21 16.03 -11.27 39.75
N SER A 22 15.03 -11.91 40.35
CA SER A 22 13.76 -12.20 39.72
C SER A 22 13.01 -10.94 39.35
N THR A 23 12.93 -9.93 40.23
CA THR A 23 12.28 -8.65 39.94
C THR A 23 13.03 -7.83 38.89
N ALA A 24 14.36 -7.83 38.98
CA ALA A 24 15.20 -7.15 37.98
C ALA A 24 15.05 -7.79 36.59
N SER A 25 15.04 -9.14 36.51
CA SER A 25 14.83 -9.86 35.24
C SER A 25 13.44 -9.54 34.63
N ALA A 26 12.40 -9.54 35.45
CA ALA A 26 11.05 -9.19 34.97
C ALA A 26 10.99 -7.74 34.41
N LEU A 27 11.64 -6.79 35.12
CA LEU A 27 11.73 -5.41 34.66
C LEU A 27 12.55 -5.30 33.35
N MET A 28 13.65 -5.99 33.25
CA MET A 28 14.50 -6.03 32.04
C MET A 28 13.74 -6.60 30.84
N VAL A 29 13.00 -7.70 31.03
CA VAL A 29 12.16 -8.28 29.97
C VAL A 29 11.07 -7.29 29.54
N GLY A 30 10.39 -6.67 30.50
CA GLY A 30 9.38 -5.67 30.20
C GLY A 30 9.92 -4.46 29.43
N LEU A 31 11.07 -3.93 29.86
CA LEU A 31 11.72 -2.82 29.17
C LEU A 31 12.22 -3.21 27.78
N ALA A 32 12.80 -4.40 27.63
CA ALA A 32 13.25 -4.91 26.34
C ALA A 32 12.09 -5.08 25.37
N LEU A 33 10.95 -5.58 25.84
CA LEU A 33 9.75 -5.76 25.02
C LEU A 33 9.17 -4.41 24.56
N VAL A 34 9.09 -3.42 25.44
CA VAL A 34 8.66 -2.07 25.08
C VAL A 34 9.61 -1.43 24.07
N ALA A 35 10.92 -1.57 24.28
CA ALA A 35 11.92 -1.06 23.34
C ALA A 35 11.80 -1.74 21.97
N MET A 36 11.63 -3.07 21.94
CA MET A 36 11.45 -3.83 20.71
C MET A 36 10.21 -3.38 19.94
N VAL A 37 9.06 -3.29 20.61
CA VAL A 37 7.80 -2.84 19.98
C VAL A 37 7.93 -1.41 19.45
N SER A 38 8.60 -0.52 20.19
CA SER A 38 8.82 0.86 19.74
C SER A 38 9.70 0.93 18.49
N VAL A 39 10.79 0.15 18.46
CA VAL A 39 11.69 0.12 17.29
C VAL A 39 10.97 -0.48 16.07
N VAL A 40 10.28 -1.60 16.25
CA VAL A 40 9.52 -2.24 15.16
C VAL A 40 8.43 -1.31 14.65
N GLY A 41 7.67 -0.68 15.55
CA GLY A 41 6.58 0.24 15.17
C GLY A 41 7.09 1.47 14.41
N THR A 42 8.19 2.08 14.86
CA THR A 42 8.79 3.23 14.15
C THR A 42 9.40 2.83 12.81
N SER A 43 10.06 1.69 12.74
CA SER A 43 10.63 1.17 11.49
C SER A 43 9.53 0.86 10.47
N PHE A 44 8.46 0.19 10.92
CA PHE A 44 7.31 -0.11 10.06
C PHE A 44 6.66 1.17 9.52
N LYS A 45 6.38 2.15 10.40
CA LYS A 45 5.82 3.44 9.98
C LYS A 45 6.70 4.14 8.95
N LYS A 46 8.01 4.18 9.19
CA LYS A 46 8.97 4.83 8.27
C LYS A 46 9.02 4.12 6.92
N THR A 47 9.12 2.79 6.91
CA THR A 47 9.14 2.00 5.67
C THR A 47 7.85 2.17 4.90
N PHE A 48 6.69 2.08 5.57
CA PHE A 48 5.38 2.27 4.95
C PHE A 48 5.23 3.65 4.32
N SER A 49 5.55 4.73 5.08
CA SER A 49 5.50 6.09 4.54
C SER A 49 6.45 6.27 3.36
N SER A 50 7.71 5.78 3.45
CA SER A 50 8.66 5.94 2.35
C SER A 50 8.25 5.17 1.10
N THR A 51 7.60 4.02 1.24
CA THR A 51 7.09 3.25 0.09
C THR A 51 5.93 4.00 -0.57
N LEU A 52 5.01 4.57 0.22
CA LEU A 52 3.93 5.40 -0.32
C LEU A 52 4.49 6.64 -1.02
N ASP A 53 5.38 7.38 -0.37
CA ASP A 53 5.98 8.61 -0.92
C ASP A 53 6.77 8.35 -2.23
N SER A 54 7.37 7.16 -2.37
CA SER A 54 8.13 6.81 -3.58
C SER A 54 7.25 6.28 -4.72
N SER A 55 6.09 5.73 -4.42
CA SER A 55 5.19 5.15 -5.42
C SER A 55 4.05 6.08 -5.84
N LEU A 56 3.73 7.06 -4.99
CA LEU A 56 2.70 8.05 -5.25
C LEU A 56 3.38 9.40 -5.55
N GLY A 57 3.31 9.84 -6.80
CA GLY A 57 3.72 11.18 -7.21
C GLY A 57 2.66 12.27 -6.92
N ALA A 58 1.61 11.92 -6.17
CA ALA A 58 0.50 12.83 -5.85
C ALA A 58 0.69 13.50 -4.49
N ASP A 59 0.42 14.80 -4.42
CA ASP A 59 0.44 15.57 -3.17
C ASP A 59 -0.80 15.28 -2.29
N PHE A 60 -1.92 14.90 -2.92
CA PHE A 60 -3.18 14.62 -2.24
C PHE A 60 -3.80 13.33 -2.74
N PHE A 61 -4.40 12.60 -1.80
CA PHE A 61 -5.18 11.41 -2.07
C PHE A 61 -6.57 11.58 -1.44
N ILE A 62 -7.60 11.39 -2.26
CA ILE A 62 -9.00 11.50 -1.83
C ILE A 62 -9.62 10.11 -1.85
N ASP A 63 -10.06 9.64 -0.69
CA ASP A 63 -10.64 8.32 -0.50
C ASP A 63 -11.97 8.44 0.27
N THR A 64 -12.81 7.45 0.14
CA THR A 64 -14.10 7.35 0.87
C THR A 64 -13.96 6.75 2.26
N GLU A 65 -12.74 6.57 2.80
CA GLU A 65 -12.44 5.98 4.11
C GLU A 65 -13.10 4.61 4.35
N GLY A 66 -13.21 3.79 3.32
CA GLY A 66 -13.74 2.44 3.45
C GLY A 66 -15.23 2.36 3.77
N ARG A 67 -15.98 3.44 3.57
CA ARG A 67 -17.44 3.47 3.76
C ARG A 67 -18.19 2.81 2.60
N GLY A 68 -17.94 1.51 2.41
CA GLY A 68 -18.74 0.67 1.53
C GLY A 68 -18.51 0.91 0.04
N ASP A 69 -19.43 0.37 -0.77
CA ASP A 69 -19.41 0.37 -2.24
C ASP A 69 -19.64 1.76 -2.90
N TRP A 70 -19.46 2.84 -2.16
CA TRP A 70 -19.70 4.21 -2.60
C TRP A 70 -18.38 4.83 -3.04
N GLY A 71 -18.20 4.93 -4.35
CA GLY A 71 -17.14 5.71 -4.95
C GLY A 71 -17.56 7.18 -5.14
N PHE A 72 -16.64 7.98 -5.63
CA PHE A 72 -16.93 9.33 -6.11
C PHE A 72 -17.54 9.28 -7.52
N SER A 73 -18.34 10.30 -7.84
CA SER A 73 -18.79 10.48 -9.21
C SER A 73 -17.61 10.69 -10.17
N PRO A 74 -17.63 10.09 -11.37
CA PRO A 74 -16.60 10.36 -12.39
C PRO A 74 -16.39 11.84 -12.70
N GLN A 75 -17.45 12.65 -12.61
CA GLN A 75 -17.40 14.10 -12.82
C GLN A 75 -16.51 14.82 -11.80
N LEU A 76 -16.26 14.24 -10.64
CA LEU A 76 -15.38 14.84 -9.63
C LEU A 76 -13.94 15.03 -10.15
N VAL A 77 -13.48 14.14 -11.03
CA VAL A 77 -12.15 14.27 -11.65
C VAL A 77 -12.08 15.53 -12.50
N ASP A 78 -13.12 15.79 -13.28
CA ASP A 78 -13.23 16.98 -14.14
C ASP A 78 -13.33 18.24 -13.28
N GLU A 79 -14.19 18.25 -12.27
CA GLU A 79 -14.37 19.38 -11.34
C GLU A 79 -13.08 19.74 -10.59
N ILE A 80 -12.33 18.73 -10.12
CA ILE A 80 -11.04 18.97 -9.44
C ILE A 80 -9.99 19.49 -10.42
N SER A 81 -10.01 19.02 -11.66
CA SER A 81 -9.03 19.44 -12.67
C SER A 81 -9.17 20.92 -13.06
N GLU A 82 -10.34 21.52 -12.82
CA GLU A 82 -10.62 22.95 -13.07
C GLU A 82 -10.15 23.86 -11.92
N ILE A 83 -9.71 23.31 -10.79
CA ILE A 83 -9.25 24.10 -9.63
C ILE A 83 -7.86 24.67 -9.92
N ASP A 84 -7.71 25.97 -9.73
CA ASP A 84 -6.44 26.66 -9.87
C ASP A 84 -5.37 26.06 -8.93
N GLY A 85 -4.21 25.72 -9.49
CA GLY A 85 -3.11 25.13 -8.75
C GLY A 85 -3.06 23.59 -8.78
N ILE A 86 -4.06 22.92 -9.37
CA ILE A 86 -4.04 21.48 -9.62
C ILE A 86 -3.36 21.20 -10.96
N ALA A 87 -2.26 20.48 -10.94
CA ALA A 87 -1.49 20.17 -12.15
C ALA A 87 -2.01 18.91 -12.86
N THR A 88 -2.43 17.91 -12.11
CA THR A 88 -2.90 16.63 -12.67
C THR A 88 -3.83 15.96 -11.67
N VAL A 89 -4.92 15.38 -12.19
CA VAL A 89 -5.87 14.57 -11.42
C VAL A 89 -5.97 13.21 -12.08
N ALA A 90 -5.98 12.15 -11.29
CA ALA A 90 -6.21 10.80 -11.75
C ALA A 90 -7.30 10.13 -10.95
N GLY A 91 -8.31 9.62 -11.62
CA GLY A 91 -9.36 8.81 -11.02
C GLY A 91 -9.01 7.32 -11.13
N PHE A 92 -9.08 6.62 -9.99
CA PHE A 92 -8.91 5.17 -9.95
C PHE A 92 -10.24 4.51 -9.61
N ARG A 93 -10.57 3.44 -10.31
CA ARG A 93 -11.79 2.65 -10.13
C ARG A 93 -11.43 1.22 -9.79
N GLY A 94 -11.99 0.71 -8.71
CA GLY A 94 -11.69 -0.61 -8.23
C GLY A 94 -10.49 -0.63 -7.29
N GLY A 95 -10.00 -1.81 -7.00
CA GLY A 95 -8.89 -2.04 -6.07
C GLY A 95 -8.85 -3.51 -5.67
N ALA A 96 -7.85 -3.88 -4.90
CA ALA A 96 -7.66 -5.25 -4.43
C ALA A 96 -8.91 -5.77 -3.70
N GLY A 97 -9.49 -6.86 -4.22
CA GLY A 97 -10.69 -7.49 -3.69
C GLY A 97 -12.01 -6.77 -4.00
N ILE A 98 -11.99 -5.59 -4.62
CA ILE A 98 -13.20 -4.81 -4.94
C ILE A 98 -13.61 -5.01 -6.40
N SER A 99 -12.65 -5.01 -7.30
CA SER A 99 -12.89 -5.19 -8.73
C SER A 99 -12.10 -6.38 -9.23
N GLN A 100 -12.81 -7.45 -9.51
CA GLN A 100 -12.24 -8.68 -10.02
C GLN A 100 -12.71 -8.92 -11.45
N ILE A 101 -11.77 -9.32 -12.28
CA ILE A 101 -12.00 -9.80 -13.64
C ILE A 101 -11.62 -11.27 -13.72
N ASN A 102 -12.21 -11.97 -14.66
CA ASN A 102 -11.79 -13.32 -14.98
C ASN A 102 -10.95 -13.31 -16.24
N VAL A 103 -9.74 -13.84 -16.13
CA VAL A 103 -8.79 -14.00 -17.24
C VAL A 103 -8.43 -15.45 -17.32
N TYR A 104 -8.75 -16.12 -18.43
CA TYR A 104 -8.53 -17.55 -18.66
C TYR A 104 -9.00 -18.46 -17.51
N GLY A 105 -10.15 -18.14 -16.91
CA GLY A 105 -10.71 -18.92 -15.80
C GLY A 105 -10.13 -18.58 -14.41
N SER A 106 -9.19 -17.67 -14.32
CA SER A 106 -8.63 -17.18 -13.05
C SER A 106 -9.16 -15.80 -12.68
N SER A 107 -9.55 -15.61 -11.43
CA SER A 107 -9.93 -14.31 -10.92
C SER A 107 -8.67 -13.46 -10.66
N LYS A 108 -8.65 -12.25 -11.17
CA LYS A 108 -7.57 -11.27 -11.00
C LYS A 108 -8.15 -9.95 -10.55
N ASP A 109 -7.45 -9.26 -9.67
CA ASP A 109 -7.78 -7.89 -9.30
C ASP A 109 -7.43 -6.92 -10.43
N VAL A 110 -8.30 -5.95 -10.67
CA VAL A 110 -8.11 -4.93 -11.70
C VAL A 110 -8.36 -3.54 -11.13
N ILE A 111 -7.60 -2.59 -11.61
CA ILE A 111 -7.79 -1.16 -11.35
C ILE A 111 -7.96 -0.47 -12.69
N GLY A 112 -9.12 0.18 -12.86
CA GLY A 112 -9.36 1.04 -14.01
C GLY A 112 -8.85 2.45 -13.74
N THR A 113 -8.15 3.04 -14.71
CA THR A 113 -7.68 4.42 -14.61
C THR A 113 -7.61 5.06 -15.99
N GLN A 114 -7.43 6.38 -16.02
CA GLN A 114 -7.20 7.13 -17.24
C GLN A 114 -5.69 7.30 -17.46
N GLU A 115 -5.26 7.27 -18.72
CA GLU A 115 -3.86 7.45 -19.12
C GLU A 115 -3.21 8.71 -18.54
N ALA A 116 -3.96 9.82 -18.52
CA ALA A 116 -3.46 11.14 -18.13
C ALA A 116 -2.85 11.22 -16.72
N GLY A 117 -3.21 10.31 -15.83
CA GLY A 117 -2.69 10.27 -14.44
C GLY A 117 -1.54 9.31 -14.21
N LEU A 118 -1.32 8.36 -15.11
CA LEU A 118 -0.24 7.38 -14.97
C LEU A 118 1.12 8.00 -15.27
N GLY A 119 2.12 7.60 -14.52
CA GLY A 119 3.48 8.15 -14.62
C GLY A 119 3.68 9.52 -13.96
N ARG A 120 2.58 10.22 -13.57
CA ARG A 120 2.65 11.47 -12.82
C ARG A 120 2.10 11.34 -11.40
N VAL A 121 0.95 10.68 -11.28
CA VAL A 121 0.25 10.47 -9.99
C VAL A 121 0.68 9.14 -9.35
N ILE A 122 0.89 8.12 -10.17
CA ILE A 122 1.49 6.86 -9.75
C ILE A 122 2.70 6.58 -10.64
N ASP A 123 3.85 6.37 -10.03
CA ASP A 123 5.07 5.97 -10.73
C ASP A 123 5.05 4.43 -10.90
N ILE A 124 4.68 4.00 -12.11
CA ILE A 124 4.71 2.60 -12.52
C ILE A 124 5.89 2.43 -13.46
N THR A 125 6.84 1.60 -13.12
CA THR A 125 7.94 1.26 -14.01
C THR A 125 7.45 0.26 -15.06
N LEU A 126 7.32 0.70 -16.31
CA LEU A 126 7.06 -0.21 -17.43
C LEU A 126 8.32 -0.99 -17.77
N VAL A 127 8.18 -2.31 -17.92
CA VAL A 127 9.24 -3.20 -18.43
C VAL A 127 9.21 -3.19 -19.96
N GLU A 128 8.02 -3.26 -20.54
CA GLU A 128 7.75 -3.20 -21.98
C GLU A 128 6.44 -2.43 -22.21
N GLY A 129 6.24 -1.93 -23.41
CA GLY A 129 4.99 -1.29 -23.82
C GLY A 129 4.92 0.20 -23.58
N SER A 130 3.72 0.74 -23.54
CA SER A 130 3.45 2.19 -23.42
C SER A 130 2.11 2.47 -22.75
N TYR A 131 2.01 3.55 -22.00
CA TYR A 131 0.74 4.03 -21.44
C TYR A 131 -0.27 4.48 -22.50
N SER A 132 0.20 4.92 -23.68
CA SER A 132 -0.67 5.48 -24.73
C SER A 132 -1.70 4.50 -25.30
N GLY A 133 -1.51 3.21 -25.08
CA GLY A 133 -2.47 2.19 -25.48
C GLY A 133 -3.67 2.03 -24.54
N LEU A 134 -3.62 2.56 -23.32
CA LEU A 134 -4.68 2.38 -22.32
C LEU A 134 -6.01 3.02 -22.70
N SER A 135 -5.99 4.11 -23.45
CA SER A 135 -7.20 4.81 -23.91
C SER A 135 -8.01 4.03 -24.96
N ASN A 136 -7.48 2.93 -25.49
CA ASN A 136 -8.08 2.10 -26.54
C ASN A 136 -8.25 0.65 -26.09
N ASP A 137 -8.90 0.43 -24.96
CA ASP A 137 -9.09 -0.91 -24.38
C ASP A 137 -7.76 -1.63 -24.07
N GLY A 138 -6.73 -0.87 -23.70
CA GLY A 138 -5.44 -1.38 -23.31
C GLY A 138 -5.44 -1.95 -21.88
N LEU A 139 -4.60 -2.96 -21.69
CA LEU A 139 -4.40 -3.65 -20.43
C LEU A 139 -2.91 -3.62 -20.05
N LEU A 140 -2.58 -3.00 -18.93
CA LEU A 140 -1.27 -3.19 -18.30
C LEU A 140 -1.32 -4.41 -17.40
N VAL A 141 -0.37 -5.31 -17.58
CA VAL A 141 -0.27 -6.56 -16.81
C VAL A 141 1.01 -6.55 -15.99
N HIS A 142 0.89 -6.90 -14.72
CA HIS A 142 2.09 -7.09 -13.88
C HIS A 142 2.95 -8.22 -14.42
N THR A 143 4.27 -8.13 -14.24
CA THR A 143 5.26 -9.10 -14.78
C THR A 143 5.01 -10.55 -14.37
N ASP A 144 4.58 -10.79 -13.11
CA ASP A 144 4.34 -12.14 -12.62
C ASP A 144 3.16 -12.82 -13.37
N PRO A 145 1.93 -12.25 -13.39
CA PRO A 145 0.85 -12.83 -14.16
C PRO A 145 1.11 -12.83 -15.69
N ALA A 146 1.87 -11.88 -16.22
CA ALA A 146 2.26 -11.90 -17.63
C ALA A 146 3.13 -13.13 -17.94
N THR A 147 4.10 -13.42 -17.08
CA THR A 147 4.97 -14.59 -17.20
C THR A 147 4.18 -15.89 -17.02
N ASP A 148 3.33 -15.97 -16.01
CA ASP A 148 2.53 -17.17 -15.71
C ASP A 148 1.55 -17.53 -16.83
N LEU A 149 1.00 -16.54 -17.52
CA LEU A 149 0.03 -16.69 -18.60
C LEU A 149 0.68 -16.66 -20.00
N GLY A 150 1.98 -16.40 -20.09
CA GLY A 150 2.72 -16.29 -21.34
C GLY A 150 2.28 -15.11 -22.21
N LEU A 151 1.92 -13.98 -21.58
CA LEU A 151 1.44 -12.78 -22.25
C LEU A 151 2.60 -11.88 -22.66
N SER A 152 2.47 -11.29 -23.84
CA SER A 152 3.39 -10.29 -24.40
C SER A 152 2.64 -9.05 -24.87
N VAL A 153 3.35 -7.94 -25.00
CA VAL A 153 2.77 -6.70 -25.57
C VAL A 153 2.23 -6.97 -26.98
N GLY A 154 1.00 -6.54 -27.22
CA GLY A 154 0.27 -6.78 -28.47
C GLY A 154 -0.67 -7.98 -28.43
N ASP A 155 -0.62 -8.83 -27.40
CA ASP A 155 -1.55 -9.92 -27.24
C ASP A 155 -2.94 -9.41 -26.87
N VAL A 156 -3.97 -10.09 -27.40
CA VAL A 156 -5.36 -9.81 -27.08
C VAL A 156 -5.85 -10.83 -26.06
N VAL A 157 -6.34 -10.32 -24.93
CA VAL A 157 -6.76 -11.12 -23.80
C VAL A 157 -8.26 -10.99 -23.61
N PRO A 158 -9.03 -12.08 -23.64
CA PRO A 158 -10.45 -12.06 -23.31
C PRO A 158 -10.61 -11.89 -21.80
N VAL A 159 -11.18 -10.78 -21.38
CA VAL A 159 -11.42 -10.41 -19.99
C VAL A 159 -12.92 -10.39 -19.73
N THR A 160 -13.36 -11.09 -18.70
CA THR A 160 -14.77 -11.07 -18.31
C THR A 160 -14.96 -10.20 -17.08
N PHE A 161 -15.74 -9.14 -17.24
CA PHE A 161 -16.16 -8.24 -16.18
C PHE A 161 -17.49 -8.70 -15.59
N PRO A 162 -17.68 -8.66 -14.26
CA PRO A 162 -18.92 -9.12 -13.62
C PRO A 162 -20.18 -8.39 -14.09
N ALA A 163 -20.06 -7.10 -14.41
CA ALA A 163 -21.20 -6.25 -14.79
C ALA A 163 -21.41 -6.08 -16.30
N SER A 164 -20.33 -6.05 -17.09
CA SER A 164 -20.38 -5.73 -18.53
C SER A 164 -20.13 -6.92 -19.46
N GLY A 165 -19.81 -8.10 -18.90
CA GLY A 165 -19.55 -9.30 -19.70
C GLY A 165 -18.11 -9.37 -20.21
N SER A 166 -17.90 -10.12 -21.28
CA SER A 166 -16.56 -10.33 -21.85
C SER A 166 -16.20 -9.25 -22.86
N GLN A 167 -14.97 -8.78 -22.77
CA GLN A 167 -14.35 -7.82 -23.68
C GLN A 167 -12.93 -8.29 -23.99
N ASP A 168 -12.48 -8.01 -25.18
CA ASP A 168 -11.11 -8.27 -25.61
C ASP A 168 -10.25 -7.05 -25.33
N LEU A 169 -9.24 -7.19 -24.47
CA LEU A 169 -8.30 -6.12 -24.13
C LEU A 169 -6.92 -6.43 -24.71
N MET A 170 -6.21 -5.42 -25.18
CA MET A 170 -4.86 -5.56 -25.72
C MET A 170 -3.82 -5.25 -24.64
N VAL A 171 -2.85 -6.12 -24.49
CA VAL A 171 -1.68 -5.88 -23.62
C VAL A 171 -0.82 -4.78 -24.25
N VAL A 172 -0.57 -3.70 -23.51
CA VAL A 172 0.09 -2.49 -24.03
C VAL A 172 1.33 -2.12 -23.22
#